data_1f66d10a521bf6d1f30b340d6a86ef47
#
_entry.id   1f66d10a521bf6d1f30b340d6a86ef47
#
_cell.length_a   1.000
_cell.length_b   1.000
_cell.length_c   1.000
_cell.angle_alpha   90.00
_cell.angle_beta   90.00
_cell.angle_gamma   90.00
#
_symmetry.space_group_name_H-M   'P 1'
#
loop_
_entity.id
_entity.type
_entity.pdbx_description
1 polymer ?
#
loop_
_entity_poly.entity_id
_entity_poly.type
_entity_poly.pdbx_seq_one_letter_code
_entity_poly.pdbx_strand_id
1 'polypeptide(L)'
;EMSFGARADASEPGEALAAVCGYTVANGVTARDLQRSDGQWARAKGFDTFCPLGPWIETDLDPSAQRIVTMLDGAIVQDGPTSDMVHDVASLVAFASQAFTLLPGDVILTGTPAGVGLVEAGQRVDVDIDGIGVLSNPFVRH
;
A
#
# COMPACT_ATOMS: atom_id res chain seq x y z
N GLU A 1 0.11 2.57 3.08
CA GLU A 1 0.51 1.33 3.75
C GLU A 1 0.88 1.59 5.21
N MET A 2 0.62 0.64 6.10
CA MET A 2 0.84 0.76 7.54
C MET A 2 1.78 -0.33 8.03
N SER A 3 2.65 0.01 8.98
CA SER A 3 3.48 -0.94 9.74
C SER A 3 3.07 -0.93 11.20
N PHE A 4 3.12 -2.09 11.86
CA PHE A 4 2.70 -2.22 13.26
C PHE A 4 3.90 -2.16 14.21
N GLY A 5 3.81 -1.32 15.25
CA GLY A 5 4.79 -1.23 16.32
C GLY A 5 4.44 -2.09 17.55
N ALA A 6 3.18 -2.52 17.66
CA ALA A 6 2.68 -3.36 18.74
C ALA A 6 1.77 -4.47 18.17
N ARG A 7 1.56 -5.53 18.98
CA ARG A 7 0.62 -6.58 18.64
C ARG A 7 -0.82 -6.04 18.66
N ALA A 8 -1.57 -6.26 17.59
CA ALA A 8 -3.01 -6.01 17.53
C ALA A 8 -3.76 -7.34 17.40
N ASP A 9 -4.75 -7.55 18.26
CA ASP A 9 -5.55 -8.77 18.34
C ASP A 9 -7.01 -8.38 18.60
N ALA A 10 -7.87 -8.62 17.61
CA ALA A 10 -9.31 -8.32 17.65
C ALA A 10 -9.66 -6.89 18.12
N SER A 11 -8.87 -5.91 17.68
CA SER A 11 -9.03 -4.51 18.09
C SER A 11 -10.33 -3.90 17.55
N GLU A 12 -10.95 -3.06 18.36
CA GLU A 12 -12.00 -2.17 17.88
C GLU A 12 -11.39 -1.01 17.06
N PRO A 13 -12.12 -0.41 16.10
CA PRO A 13 -11.57 0.68 15.28
C PRO A 13 -10.95 1.83 16.07
N GLY A 14 -11.52 2.19 17.23
CA GLY A 14 -11.00 3.27 18.09
C GLY A 14 -9.65 2.94 18.75
N GLU A 15 -9.31 1.67 18.87
CA GLU A 15 -8.05 1.20 19.48
C GLU A 15 -7.04 0.77 18.40
N ALA A 16 -7.52 0.46 17.20
CA ALA A 16 -6.73 -0.12 16.13
C ALA A 16 -5.54 0.76 15.73
N LEU A 17 -5.73 2.07 15.63
CA LEU A 17 -4.68 3.01 15.26
C LEU A 17 -3.53 3.09 16.28
N ALA A 18 -3.78 2.77 17.55
CA ALA A 18 -2.74 2.77 18.58
C ALA A 18 -1.68 1.67 18.36
N ALA A 19 -2.00 0.63 17.59
CA ALA A 19 -1.06 -0.43 17.20
C ALA A 19 -0.25 -0.10 15.95
N VAL A 20 -0.66 0.91 15.18
CA VAL A 20 0.04 1.32 13.95
C VAL A 20 1.33 2.06 14.32
N CYS A 21 2.47 1.57 13.82
CA CYS A 21 3.76 2.23 14.02
C CYS A 21 3.91 3.47 13.13
N GLY A 22 3.36 3.42 11.91
CA GLY A 22 3.45 4.52 10.95
C GLY A 22 3.02 4.09 9.55
N TYR A 23 3.26 4.99 8.62
CA TYR A 23 2.79 4.92 7.24
C TYR A 23 3.97 5.01 6.28
N THR A 24 3.89 4.30 5.17
CA THR A 24 4.89 4.36 4.12
C THR A 24 4.24 4.25 2.75
N VAL A 25 4.96 4.60 1.70
CA VAL A 25 4.50 4.37 0.33
C VAL A 25 4.74 2.91 -0.05
N ALA A 26 3.81 2.33 -0.80
CA ALA A 26 3.97 1.02 -1.41
C ALA A 26 3.51 1.01 -2.86
N ASN A 27 4.14 0.16 -3.65
CA ASN A 27 3.67 -0.17 -4.99
C ASN A 27 3.38 -1.67 -5.08
N GLY A 28 2.10 -2.05 -5.03
CA GLY A 28 1.67 -3.44 -5.16
C GLY A 28 1.70 -3.91 -6.61
N VAL A 29 2.87 -4.23 -7.13
CA VAL A 29 3.06 -4.75 -8.49
C VAL A 29 2.26 -6.03 -8.69
N THR A 30 1.68 -6.22 -9.88
CA THR A 30 0.76 -7.32 -10.13
C THR A 30 1.01 -7.97 -11.49
N ALA A 31 1.24 -9.28 -11.52
CA ALA A 31 1.22 -10.09 -12.74
C ALA A 31 -0.26 -10.27 -13.18
N ARG A 32 -0.71 -9.46 -14.16
CA ARG A 32 -2.12 -9.38 -14.54
C ARG A 32 -2.69 -10.63 -15.18
N ASP A 33 -1.87 -11.40 -15.88
CA ASP A 33 -2.20 -12.71 -16.43
C ASP A 33 -2.53 -13.70 -15.30
N LEU A 34 -1.67 -13.80 -14.29
CA LEU A 34 -1.87 -14.65 -13.13
C LEU A 34 -3.04 -14.18 -12.26
N GLN A 35 -3.21 -12.88 -12.11
CA GLN A 35 -4.36 -12.33 -11.39
C GLN A 35 -5.69 -12.78 -12.01
N ARG A 36 -5.76 -12.90 -13.34
CA ARG A 36 -6.97 -13.36 -14.05
C ARG A 36 -7.14 -14.87 -14.00
N SER A 37 -6.03 -15.64 -14.01
CA SER A 37 -6.11 -17.09 -14.07
C SER A 37 -6.32 -17.76 -12.71
N ASP A 38 -5.77 -17.20 -11.64
CA ASP A 38 -5.64 -17.92 -10.37
C ASP A 38 -6.84 -17.78 -9.43
N GLY A 39 -7.72 -16.80 -9.65
CA GLY A 39 -8.85 -16.52 -8.74
C GLY A 39 -8.42 -15.95 -7.37
N GLN A 40 -7.30 -16.40 -6.80
CA GLN A 40 -6.65 -15.84 -5.61
C GLN A 40 -5.36 -15.11 -6.01
N TRP A 41 -5.13 -13.92 -5.48
CA TRP A 41 -4.09 -13.02 -5.98
C TRP A 41 -2.73 -13.17 -5.29
N ALA A 42 -2.61 -14.09 -4.34
CA ALA A 42 -1.36 -14.26 -3.58
C ALA A 42 -0.14 -14.45 -4.50
N ARG A 43 -0.22 -15.35 -5.49
CA ARG A 43 0.85 -15.58 -6.45
C ARG A 43 1.05 -14.38 -7.38
N ALA A 44 -0.03 -13.78 -7.86
CA ALA A 44 0.03 -12.65 -8.78
C ALA A 44 0.71 -11.40 -8.17
N LYS A 45 0.73 -11.29 -6.84
CA LYS A 45 1.32 -10.16 -6.10
C LYS A 45 2.55 -10.53 -5.26
N GLY A 46 2.83 -11.81 -5.08
CA GLY A 46 3.83 -12.32 -4.15
C GLY A 46 5.19 -12.66 -4.75
N PHE A 47 5.48 -12.26 -6.00
CA PHE A 47 6.81 -12.43 -6.57
C PHE A 47 7.83 -11.53 -5.86
N ASP A 48 9.08 -11.98 -5.85
CA ASP A 48 10.19 -11.17 -5.39
C ASP A 48 10.14 -9.79 -6.08
N THR A 49 10.39 -8.74 -5.30
CA THR A 49 10.36 -7.33 -5.73
C THR A 49 8.99 -6.73 -6.07
N PHE A 50 7.89 -7.48 -5.93
CA PHE A 50 6.53 -7.01 -6.28
C PHE A 50 5.87 -6.14 -5.20
N CYS A 51 6.51 -5.94 -4.06
CA CYS A 51 6.01 -5.05 -3.01
C CYS A 51 7.13 -4.12 -2.50
N PRO A 52 7.65 -3.22 -3.35
CA PRO A 52 8.58 -2.22 -2.86
C PRO A 52 7.90 -1.28 -1.88
N LEU A 53 8.61 -0.91 -0.82
CA LEU A 53 8.20 -0.07 0.30
C LEU A 53 9.20 1.05 0.51
N GLY A 54 8.75 2.21 0.96
CA GLY A 54 9.61 3.34 1.30
C GLY A 54 8.99 4.70 0.92
N PRO A 55 9.77 5.76 0.88
CA PRO A 55 11.22 5.83 1.16
C PRO A 55 11.57 5.68 2.65
N TRP A 56 10.64 5.98 3.56
CA TRP A 56 10.74 5.80 5.01
C TRP A 56 9.37 5.51 5.62
N ILE A 57 9.32 5.29 6.91
CA ILE A 57 8.07 5.19 7.68
C ILE A 57 7.85 6.53 8.38
N GLU A 58 6.71 7.18 8.09
CA GLU A 58 6.29 8.39 8.78
C GLU A 58 5.36 8.03 9.94
N THR A 59 5.74 8.43 11.14
CA THR A 59 5.04 8.05 12.37
C THR A 59 4.06 9.11 12.89
N ASP A 60 4.16 10.33 12.37
CA ASP A 60 3.30 11.46 12.75
C ASP A 60 2.52 11.96 11.52
N LEU A 61 1.66 11.09 10.97
CA LEU A 61 0.86 11.38 9.79
C LEU A 61 -0.62 11.12 10.08
N ASP A 62 -1.47 12.05 9.68
CA ASP A 62 -2.91 11.80 9.56
C ASP A 62 -3.20 11.09 8.23
N PRO A 63 -3.54 9.78 8.24
CA PRO A 63 -3.76 9.05 7.00
C PRO A 63 -5.05 9.41 6.26
N SER A 64 -5.94 10.21 6.86
CA SER A 64 -7.26 10.53 6.31
C SER A 64 -7.24 11.65 5.27
N ALA A 65 -6.16 12.43 5.19
CA ALA A 65 -6.10 13.68 4.43
C ALA A 65 -4.91 13.77 3.47
N GLN A 66 -4.33 12.65 3.07
CA GLN A 66 -3.16 12.64 2.17
C GLN A 66 -3.58 12.50 0.71
N ARG A 67 -2.81 13.09 -0.20
CA ARG A 67 -2.94 12.87 -1.64
C ARG A 67 -1.95 11.81 -2.08
N ILE A 68 -2.40 10.90 -2.96
CA ILE A 68 -1.57 9.87 -3.59
C ILE A 68 -1.51 10.15 -5.08
N VAL A 69 -0.31 10.28 -5.62
CA VAL A 69 -0.05 10.48 -7.05
C VAL A 69 0.86 9.36 -7.54
N THR A 70 0.45 8.67 -8.60
CA THR A 70 1.33 7.70 -9.29
C THR A 70 1.69 8.24 -10.67
N MET A 71 2.97 8.19 -11.00
CA MET A 71 3.50 8.59 -12.29
C MET A 71 4.17 7.39 -12.97
N LEU A 72 3.94 7.28 -14.29
CA LEU A 72 4.64 6.35 -15.17
C LEU A 72 5.51 7.15 -16.13
N ASP A 73 6.82 7.03 -16.03
CA ASP A 73 7.80 7.83 -16.80
C ASP A 73 7.53 9.35 -16.72
N GLY A 74 7.08 9.82 -15.55
CA GLY A 74 6.76 11.22 -15.28
C GLY A 74 5.34 11.66 -15.71
N ALA A 75 4.56 10.80 -16.37
CA ALA A 75 3.16 11.09 -16.68
C ALA A 75 2.25 10.61 -15.53
N ILE A 76 1.39 11.47 -15.02
CA ILE A 76 0.43 11.11 -13.96
C ILE A 76 -0.58 10.10 -14.52
N VAL A 77 -0.68 8.94 -13.85
CA VAL A 77 -1.61 7.86 -14.18
C VAL A 77 -2.63 7.60 -13.09
N GLN A 78 -2.31 7.95 -11.83
CA GLN A 78 -3.24 7.92 -10.71
C GLN A 78 -3.10 9.21 -9.90
N ASP A 79 -4.22 9.72 -9.40
CA ASP A 79 -4.30 10.89 -8.56
C ASP A 79 -5.58 10.82 -7.74
N GLY A 80 -5.46 10.78 -6.42
CA GLY A 80 -6.61 10.70 -5.53
C GLY A 80 -6.24 10.92 -4.07
N PRO A 81 -7.17 11.45 -3.27
CA PRO A 81 -6.97 11.60 -1.84
C PRO A 81 -7.28 10.30 -1.10
N THR A 82 -6.64 10.10 0.05
CA THR A 82 -6.93 8.97 0.95
C THR A 82 -8.35 9.02 1.54
N SER A 83 -8.98 10.20 1.54
CA SER A 83 -10.39 10.36 1.93
C SER A 83 -11.39 9.64 1.03
N ASP A 84 -10.97 9.24 -0.19
CA ASP A 84 -11.81 8.46 -1.11
C ASP A 84 -11.80 6.94 -0.80
N MET A 85 -11.05 6.51 0.21
CA MET A 85 -11.05 5.11 0.65
C MET A 85 -12.45 4.71 1.14
N VAL A 86 -12.95 3.56 0.68
CA VAL A 86 -14.27 3.01 1.10
C VAL A 86 -14.29 2.68 2.59
N HIS A 87 -13.17 2.17 3.11
CA HIS A 87 -12.95 1.91 4.52
C HIS A 87 -11.74 2.71 4.98
N ASP A 88 -11.85 3.38 6.09
CA ASP A 88 -10.72 4.09 6.68
C ASP A 88 -9.67 3.13 7.26
N VAL A 89 -8.51 3.67 7.58
CA VAL A 89 -7.37 2.91 8.10
C VAL A 89 -7.74 2.15 9.38
N ALA A 90 -8.47 2.78 10.31
CA ALA A 90 -8.87 2.17 11.57
C ALA A 90 -9.74 0.93 11.35
N SER A 91 -10.72 1.04 10.44
CA SER A 91 -11.60 -0.06 10.06
C SER A 91 -10.85 -1.21 9.39
N LEU A 92 -9.86 -0.92 8.53
CA LEU A 92 -9.03 -1.94 7.88
C LEU A 92 -8.18 -2.71 8.90
N VAL A 93 -7.56 -2.01 9.84
CA VAL A 93 -6.77 -2.65 10.92
C VAL A 93 -7.66 -3.50 11.81
N ALA A 94 -8.80 -2.97 12.27
CA ALA A 94 -9.75 -3.71 13.08
C ALA A 94 -10.24 -4.98 12.37
N PHE A 95 -10.60 -4.87 11.09
CA PHE A 95 -11.03 -6.02 10.29
C PHE A 95 -9.93 -7.09 10.17
N ALA A 96 -8.70 -6.67 9.84
CA ALA A 96 -7.59 -7.61 9.70
C ALA A 96 -7.25 -8.30 11.03
N SER A 97 -7.28 -7.55 12.15
CA SER A 97 -6.96 -8.08 13.48
C SER A 97 -7.98 -9.11 14.01
N GLN A 98 -9.21 -9.09 13.49
CA GLN A 98 -10.20 -10.14 13.79
C GLN A 98 -9.87 -11.48 13.13
N ALA A 99 -9.20 -11.47 12.00
CA ALA A 99 -8.83 -12.68 11.26
C ALA A 99 -7.40 -13.15 11.56
N PHE A 100 -6.49 -12.22 11.85
CA PHE A 100 -5.06 -12.49 12.05
C PHE A 100 -4.54 -11.71 13.25
N THR A 101 -3.67 -12.33 14.03
CA THR A 101 -2.86 -11.59 15.00
C THR A 101 -1.81 -10.78 14.24
N LEU A 102 -1.93 -9.46 14.25
CA LEU A 102 -0.96 -8.57 13.63
C LEU A 102 0.24 -8.37 14.56
N LEU A 103 1.43 -8.56 14.04
CA LEU A 103 2.69 -8.50 14.77
C LEU A 103 3.50 -7.25 14.38
N PRO A 104 4.43 -6.79 15.21
CA PRO A 104 5.39 -5.76 14.82
C PRO A 104 6.11 -6.12 13.53
N GLY A 105 6.08 -5.22 12.54
CA GLY A 105 6.64 -5.42 11.21
C GLY A 105 5.66 -5.95 10.17
N ASP A 106 4.45 -6.38 10.56
CA ASP A 106 3.40 -6.69 9.59
C ASP A 106 2.97 -5.42 8.86
N VAL A 107 2.53 -5.59 7.62
CA VAL A 107 2.19 -4.50 6.72
C VAL A 107 0.84 -4.74 6.08
N ILE A 108 -0.04 -3.73 6.10
CA ILE A 108 -1.32 -3.74 5.40
C ILE A 108 -1.28 -2.79 4.22
N LEU A 109 -1.51 -3.32 3.01
CA LEU A 109 -1.74 -2.53 1.80
C LEU A 109 -3.20 -2.09 1.76
N THR A 110 -3.44 -0.78 1.88
CA THR A 110 -4.78 -0.21 2.07
C THR A 110 -5.57 0.00 0.79
N GLY A 111 -4.96 -0.28 -0.37
CA GLY A 111 -5.60 -0.12 -1.66
C GLY A 111 -4.88 0.89 -2.57
N THR A 112 -5.51 1.19 -3.68
CA THR A 112 -4.98 2.09 -4.71
C THR A 112 -6.11 2.88 -5.37
N PRO A 113 -5.87 4.14 -5.79
CA PRO A 113 -6.84 4.92 -6.56
C PRO A 113 -7.13 4.30 -7.94
N ALA A 114 -8.10 4.84 -8.65
CA ALA A 114 -8.34 4.51 -10.06
C ALA A 114 -7.12 4.85 -10.92
N GLY A 115 -6.98 4.18 -12.09
CA GLY A 115 -5.88 4.44 -13.03
C GLY A 115 -4.81 3.35 -13.05
N VAL A 116 -5.08 2.17 -12.47
CA VAL A 116 -4.18 1.02 -12.61
C VAL A 116 -3.98 0.64 -14.08
N GLY A 117 -2.73 0.39 -14.47
CA GLY A 117 -2.36 0.11 -15.85
C GLY A 117 -1.26 -0.94 -15.97
N LEU A 118 -0.84 -1.17 -17.22
CA LEU A 118 0.31 -2.00 -17.52
C LEU A 118 1.59 -1.18 -17.38
N VAL A 119 2.65 -1.82 -16.93
CA VAL A 119 3.99 -1.26 -16.88
C VAL A 119 4.91 -2.19 -17.67
N GLU A 120 5.71 -1.63 -18.55
CA GLU A 120 6.64 -2.39 -19.40
C GLU A 120 8.07 -2.31 -18.85
N ALA A 121 8.89 -3.29 -19.20
CA ALA A 121 10.31 -3.27 -18.86
C ALA A 121 11.00 -2.04 -19.48
N GLY A 122 11.80 -1.34 -18.67
CA GLY A 122 12.45 -0.10 -19.02
C GLY A 122 11.72 1.14 -18.51
N GLN A 123 10.46 1.02 -18.13
CA GLN A 123 9.70 2.13 -17.54
C GLN A 123 9.99 2.29 -16.04
N ARG A 124 9.66 3.46 -15.51
CA ARG A 124 9.77 3.80 -14.10
C ARG A 124 8.41 4.20 -13.54
N VAL A 125 8.09 3.66 -12.37
CA VAL A 125 6.93 4.06 -11.58
C VAL A 125 7.40 4.83 -10.37
N ASP A 126 6.86 6.03 -10.22
CA ASP A 126 7.04 6.89 -9.05
C ASP A 126 5.68 7.01 -8.35
N VAL A 127 5.64 6.69 -7.05
CA VAL A 127 4.45 6.87 -6.20
C VAL A 127 4.79 7.90 -5.16
N ASP A 128 4.03 9.00 -5.14
CA ASP A 128 4.18 10.11 -4.21
C ASP A 128 2.99 10.16 -3.26
N ILE A 129 3.27 10.26 -1.97
CA ILE A 129 2.25 10.49 -0.93
C ILE A 129 2.65 11.70 -0.12
N ASP A 130 1.73 12.67 -0.04
CA ASP A 130 1.93 13.87 0.77
C ASP A 130 2.35 13.49 2.20
N GLY A 131 3.34 14.18 2.73
CA GLY A 131 3.88 13.92 4.08
C GLY A 131 4.83 12.75 4.19
N ILE A 132 4.91 11.84 3.17
CA ILE A 132 5.86 10.72 3.17
C ILE A 132 6.94 10.90 2.11
N GLY A 133 6.59 11.29 0.88
CA GLY A 133 7.53 11.47 -0.23
C GLY A 133 7.38 10.41 -1.32
N VAL A 134 8.42 10.27 -2.14
CA VAL A 134 8.37 9.51 -3.40
C VAL A 134 9.07 8.16 -3.28
N LEU A 135 8.35 7.09 -3.59
CA LEU A 135 8.90 5.76 -3.83
C LEU A 135 9.08 5.58 -5.34
N SER A 136 10.32 5.41 -5.81
CA SER A 136 10.67 5.33 -7.23
C SER A 136 11.29 3.98 -7.56
N ASN A 137 10.70 3.26 -8.51
CA ASN A 137 11.17 1.94 -8.91
C ASN A 137 11.24 1.78 -10.42
N PRO A 138 12.40 1.40 -10.99
CA PRO A 138 12.50 0.98 -12.38
C PRO A 138 11.94 -0.45 -12.55
N PHE A 139 11.29 -0.71 -13.69
CA PHE A 139 10.85 -2.04 -14.08
C PHE A 139 11.87 -2.65 -15.03
N VAL A 140 12.40 -3.81 -14.66
CA VAL A 140 13.41 -4.53 -15.46
C VAL A 140 12.93 -5.94 -15.81
N ARG A 141 13.43 -6.50 -16.92
CA ARG A 141 13.26 -7.94 -17.18
C ARG A 141 14.37 -8.72 -16.47
N HIS A 142 13.97 -9.80 -15.85
CA HIS A 142 14.90 -10.85 -15.44
C HIS A 142 14.97 -11.95 -16.49
#